data_54628aae6cd4341abf669ad3bc1f095b
#
_entry.id   54628aae6cd4341abf669ad3bc1f095b
#
_cell.length_a   1.000
_cell.length_b   1.000
_cell.length_c   1.000
_cell.angle_alpha   90.00
_cell.angle_beta   90.00
_cell.angle_gamma   90.00
#
_symmetry.space_group_name_H-M   'P 1'
#
loop_
_entity.id
_entity.type
_entity.pdbx_description
1 polymer ?
#
loop_
_entity_poly.entity_id
_entity_poly.type
_entity_poly.pdbx_seq_one_letter_code
_entity_poly.pdbx_strand_id
1 'polypeptide(L)'
;MKRLILLAAVAFFALPAAAQMQEAFPSYIQVNGRAEKEIAPDEFYLQIIINERDSKGKISVESQQRDMIAALKRLGVNVEKQLKVANLSSEFFKKNTSVATAKYQLQLGSSAEVAKVWQALDGLGISNVSILKVSHSKIDEYKEQVRVEAMQ
;
A
#
# COMPACT_ATOMS: atom_id res chain seq x y z
N MET A 1 -58.13 -38.41 44.61
CA MET A 1 -57.54 -37.88 43.33
C MET A 1 -57.20 -36.39 43.38
N LYS A 2 -57.93 -35.55 44.14
CA LYS A 2 -57.61 -34.09 44.26
C LYS A 2 -56.30 -33.74 44.99
N ARG A 3 -55.82 -34.60 45.89
CA ARG A 3 -54.58 -34.37 46.67
C ARG A 3 -53.27 -34.73 45.89
N LEU A 4 -53.38 -35.58 44.87
CA LEU A 4 -52.22 -35.94 44.03
C LEU A 4 -51.87 -34.85 43.03
N ILE A 5 -52.85 -34.07 42.57
CA ILE A 5 -52.68 -33.00 41.63
C ILE A 5 -51.96 -31.78 42.26
N LEU A 6 -52.21 -31.58 43.59
CA LEU A 6 -51.56 -30.45 44.32
C LEU A 6 -50.05 -30.69 44.55
N LEU A 7 -49.62 -31.97 44.68
CA LEU A 7 -48.22 -32.34 44.82
C LEU A 7 -47.43 -32.22 43.51
N ALA A 8 -48.10 -32.44 42.38
CA ALA A 8 -47.45 -32.29 41.05
C ALA A 8 -47.24 -30.82 40.66
N ALA A 9 -48.10 -29.90 41.14
CA ALA A 9 -47.97 -28.48 40.84
C ALA A 9 -46.82 -27.80 41.63
N VAL A 10 -46.46 -28.30 42.81
CA VAL A 10 -45.34 -27.75 43.59
C VAL A 10 -43.98 -28.21 43.09
N ALA A 11 -43.91 -29.39 42.46
CA ALA A 11 -42.67 -29.90 41.87
C ALA A 11 -42.23 -29.16 40.62
N PHE A 12 -43.13 -28.46 39.94
CA PHE A 12 -42.81 -27.73 38.71
C PHE A 12 -42.16 -26.32 38.97
N PHE A 13 -42.25 -25.82 40.19
CA PHE A 13 -41.64 -24.54 40.56
C PHE A 13 -40.24 -24.66 41.19
N ALA A 14 -39.74 -25.87 41.36
CA ALA A 14 -38.40 -26.10 41.86
C ALA A 14 -37.39 -26.34 40.71
N LEU A 15 -37.51 -25.60 39.60
CA LEU A 15 -36.41 -25.46 38.69
C LEU A 15 -35.34 -24.64 39.39
N PRO A 16 -34.14 -25.20 39.61
CA PRO A 16 -33.03 -24.41 40.13
C PRO A 16 -32.83 -23.25 39.16
N ALA A 17 -32.86 -22.04 39.69
CA ALA A 17 -32.22 -20.93 39.02
C ALA A 17 -30.78 -21.38 38.77
N ALA A 18 -30.54 -21.97 37.60
CA ALA A 18 -29.20 -22.21 37.11
C ALA A 18 -28.51 -20.84 37.19
N ALA A 19 -27.63 -20.75 38.15
CA ALA A 19 -26.84 -19.57 38.34
C ALA A 19 -26.28 -19.20 37.00
N GLN A 20 -26.72 -18.10 36.43
CA GLN A 20 -26.01 -17.44 35.38
C GLN A 20 -24.63 -17.16 35.95
N MET A 21 -23.68 -18.03 35.70
CA MET A 21 -22.28 -17.71 35.86
C MET A 21 -22.04 -16.58 34.87
N GLN A 22 -22.32 -15.40 35.31
CA GLN A 22 -21.90 -14.19 34.66
C GLN A 22 -20.38 -14.25 34.78
N GLU A 23 -19.72 -14.66 33.69
CA GLU A 23 -18.28 -14.53 33.57
C GLU A 23 -18.00 -13.06 33.87
N ALA A 24 -17.52 -12.82 35.07
CA ALA A 24 -17.07 -11.49 35.47
C ALA A 24 -15.83 -11.22 34.61
N PHE A 25 -16.03 -10.54 33.50
CA PHE A 25 -14.90 -10.02 32.70
C PHE A 25 -14.02 -9.23 33.66
N PRO A 26 -12.72 -9.51 33.72
CA PRO A 26 -11.83 -8.77 34.59
C PRO A 26 -11.96 -7.27 34.28
N SER A 27 -12.10 -6.47 35.32
CA SER A 27 -12.14 -5.02 35.17
C SER A 27 -10.85 -4.58 34.49
N TYR A 28 -10.96 -3.97 33.29
CA TYR A 28 -9.82 -3.42 32.60
C TYR A 28 -10.04 -1.93 32.33
N ILE A 29 -8.96 -1.20 32.30
CA ILE A 29 -8.94 0.20 31.88
C ILE A 29 -8.31 0.23 30.51
N GLN A 30 -9.04 0.73 29.53
CA GLN A 30 -8.52 1.00 28.20
C GLN A 30 -8.02 2.44 28.15
N VAL A 31 -6.75 2.61 27.87
CA VAL A 31 -6.12 3.91 27.66
C VAL A 31 -5.66 4.02 26.22
N ASN A 32 -5.85 5.19 25.63
CA ASN A 32 -5.37 5.49 24.29
C ASN A 32 -4.21 6.50 24.40
N GLY A 33 -3.01 6.07 24.01
CA GLY A 33 -1.87 6.95 23.89
C GLY A 33 -1.74 7.44 22.43
N ARG A 34 -1.21 8.66 22.28
CA ARG A 34 -0.87 9.23 20.97
C ARG A 34 0.53 9.81 21.02
N ALA A 35 1.35 9.43 20.06
CA ALA A 35 2.64 10.05 19.83
C ALA A 35 2.84 10.26 18.33
N GLU A 36 3.56 11.32 17.96
CA GLU A 36 3.84 11.69 16.57
C GLU A 36 5.31 12.05 16.43
N LYS A 37 5.93 11.62 15.34
CA LYS A 37 7.31 11.95 15.01
C LYS A 37 7.40 12.35 13.55
N GLU A 38 7.85 13.55 13.30
CA GLU A 38 8.10 14.06 11.96
C GLU A 38 9.48 13.60 11.48
N ILE A 39 9.54 13.00 10.29
CA ILE A 39 10.77 12.50 9.68
C ILE A 39 10.85 12.95 8.22
N ALA A 40 12.04 13.34 7.76
CA ALA A 40 12.28 13.62 6.35
C ALA A 40 12.41 12.29 5.58
N PRO A 41 11.72 12.12 4.47
CA PRO A 41 11.81 10.89 3.68
C PRO A 41 13.17 10.79 2.95
N ASP A 42 13.68 9.57 2.83
CA ASP A 42 14.89 9.22 2.09
C ASP A 42 14.63 8.13 1.03
N GLU A 43 13.38 7.71 0.85
CA GLU A 43 12.96 6.75 -0.17
C GLU A 43 11.73 7.26 -0.91
N PHE A 44 11.85 7.38 -2.22
CA PHE A 44 10.79 7.79 -3.13
C PHE A 44 10.59 6.72 -4.19
N TYR A 45 9.37 6.24 -4.31
CA TYR A 45 8.99 5.24 -5.30
C TYR A 45 8.10 5.89 -6.35
N LEU A 46 8.61 5.97 -7.57
CA LEU A 46 7.85 6.48 -8.71
C LEU A 46 7.31 5.32 -9.54
N GLN A 47 6.10 5.50 -10.05
CA GLN A 47 5.56 4.67 -11.11
C GLN A 47 5.71 5.42 -12.44
N ILE A 48 6.26 4.75 -13.44
CA ILE A 48 6.39 5.25 -14.80
C ILE A 48 5.60 4.31 -15.71
N ILE A 49 4.68 4.84 -16.47
CA ILE A 49 3.88 4.07 -17.41
C ILE A 49 4.19 4.56 -18.82
N ILE A 50 4.69 3.67 -19.65
CA ILE A 50 4.95 3.91 -21.06
C ILE A 50 3.82 3.26 -21.86
N ASN A 51 3.18 4.02 -22.72
CA ASN A 51 2.09 3.55 -23.57
C ASN A 51 2.29 4.08 -25.01
N GLU A 52 2.14 3.21 -25.99
CA GLU A 52 2.23 3.61 -27.41
C GLU A 52 1.20 4.67 -27.81
N ARG A 53 0.05 4.71 -27.15
CA ARG A 53 -0.98 5.74 -27.40
C ARG A 53 -0.48 7.15 -27.13
N ASP A 54 0.40 7.32 -26.15
CA ASP A 54 0.89 8.66 -25.76
C ASP A 54 1.72 9.29 -26.87
N SER A 55 2.38 8.46 -27.69
CA SER A 55 3.09 8.88 -28.90
C SER A 55 2.24 8.82 -30.18
N LYS A 56 0.92 8.59 -30.07
CA LYS A 56 0.00 8.34 -31.19
C LYS A 56 0.45 7.18 -32.09
N GLY A 57 1.08 6.17 -31.50
CA GLY A 57 1.62 5.00 -32.19
C GLY A 57 2.89 5.26 -33.04
N LYS A 58 3.50 6.45 -32.91
CA LYS A 58 4.71 6.81 -33.69
C LYS A 58 6.00 6.25 -33.11
N ILE A 59 6.02 6.01 -31.80
CA ILE A 59 7.19 5.53 -31.06
C ILE A 59 6.78 4.26 -30.31
N SER A 60 7.49 3.16 -30.56
CA SER A 60 7.23 1.90 -29.86
C SER A 60 7.61 1.98 -28.38
N VAL A 61 6.99 1.13 -27.54
CA VAL A 61 7.31 1.03 -26.12
C VAL A 61 8.79 0.72 -25.91
N GLU A 62 9.38 -0.14 -26.73
CA GLU A 62 10.79 -0.52 -26.63
C GLU A 62 11.72 0.67 -26.93
N SER A 63 11.35 1.55 -27.86
CA SER A 63 12.12 2.77 -28.12
C SER A 63 12.03 3.74 -26.96
N GLN A 64 10.82 4.01 -26.48
CA GLN A 64 10.61 4.86 -25.31
C GLN A 64 11.34 4.32 -24.07
N GLN A 65 11.33 3.00 -23.87
CA GLN A 65 12.06 2.35 -22.79
C GLN A 65 13.57 2.56 -22.88
N ARG A 66 14.15 2.40 -24.08
CA ARG A 66 15.59 2.64 -24.28
C ARG A 66 15.97 4.08 -23.98
N ASP A 67 15.18 5.03 -24.45
CA ASP A 67 15.41 6.45 -24.23
C ASP A 67 15.28 6.81 -22.75
N MET A 68 14.28 6.27 -22.05
CA MET A 68 14.11 6.39 -20.59
C MET A 68 15.33 5.85 -19.85
N ILE A 69 15.76 4.63 -20.14
CA ILE A 69 16.92 4.01 -19.50
C ILE A 69 18.18 4.84 -19.73
N ALA A 70 18.39 5.34 -20.94
CA ALA A 70 19.52 6.19 -21.26
C ALA A 70 19.49 7.52 -20.48
N ALA A 71 18.32 8.14 -20.34
CA ALA A 71 18.15 9.36 -19.57
C ALA A 71 18.41 9.14 -18.07
N LEU A 72 17.87 8.07 -17.49
CA LEU A 72 18.09 7.70 -16.08
C LEU A 72 19.58 7.46 -15.80
N LYS A 73 20.28 6.73 -16.68
CA LYS A 73 21.73 6.51 -16.55
C LYS A 73 22.54 7.82 -16.59
N ARG A 74 22.16 8.78 -17.44
CA ARG A 74 22.82 10.10 -17.51
C ARG A 74 22.65 10.89 -16.22
N LEU A 75 21.55 10.70 -15.50
CA LEU A 75 21.28 11.31 -14.20
C LEU A 75 22.00 10.59 -13.03
N GLY A 76 22.74 9.52 -13.31
CA GLY A 76 23.46 8.74 -12.31
C GLY A 76 22.61 7.68 -11.59
N VAL A 77 21.39 7.42 -12.08
CA VAL A 77 20.53 6.39 -11.53
C VAL A 77 21.05 5.01 -11.87
N ASN A 78 21.21 4.16 -10.86
CA ASN A 78 21.56 2.75 -11.07
C ASN A 78 20.31 1.95 -11.50
N VAL A 79 20.11 1.86 -12.84
CA VAL A 79 18.91 1.25 -13.42
C VAL A 79 18.74 -0.22 -13.01
N GLU A 80 19.84 -0.96 -12.82
CA GLU A 80 19.81 -2.38 -12.48
C GLU A 80 19.27 -2.62 -11.06
N LYS A 81 19.56 -1.70 -10.13
CA LYS A 81 19.12 -1.80 -8.73
C LYS A 81 17.84 -1.04 -8.44
N GLN A 82 17.67 0.13 -9.06
CA GLN A 82 16.64 1.10 -8.72
C GLN A 82 15.40 1.03 -9.62
N LEU A 83 15.54 0.51 -10.88
CA LEU A 83 14.43 0.39 -11.82
C LEU A 83 13.93 -1.06 -11.85
N LYS A 84 12.66 -1.26 -11.56
CA LYS A 84 11.99 -2.57 -11.62
C LYS A 84 10.88 -2.52 -12.65
N VAL A 85 10.74 -3.59 -13.43
CA VAL A 85 9.59 -3.80 -14.29
C VAL A 85 8.44 -4.28 -13.41
N ALA A 86 7.38 -3.49 -13.33
CA ALA A 86 6.21 -3.82 -12.53
C ALA A 86 5.18 -4.64 -13.33
N ASN A 87 5.00 -4.33 -14.61
CA ASN A 87 4.14 -5.08 -15.52
C ASN A 87 4.51 -4.78 -16.99
N LEU A 88 4.42 -5.81 -17.83
CA LEU A 88 4.44 -5.72 -19.28
C LEU A 88 3.13 -6.33 -19.77
N SER A 89 2.27 -5.54 -20.39
CA SER A 89 1.02 -6.03 -20.96
C SER A 89 0.88 -5.52 -22.41
N SER A 90 0.44 -6.40 -23.29
CA SER A 90 -0.07 -6.03 -24.60
C SER A 90 -1.57 -6.33 -24.59
N GLU A 91 -2.38 -5.30 -24.69
CA GLU A 91 -3.83 -5.46 -24.81
C GLU A 91 -4.19 -5.54 -26.29
N PHE A 92 -4.69 -6.70 -26.72
CA PHE A 92 -5.30 -6.88 -28.03
C PHE A 92 -6.75 -6.40 -27.98
N PHE A 93 -6.99 -5.14 -28.26
CA PHE A 93 -8.36 -4.63 -28.43
C PHE A 93 -8.78 -4.73 -29.89
N LYS A 94 -9.88 -5.49 -30.09
CA LYS A 94 -10.74 -5.54 -31.29
C LYS A 94 -10.10 -5.06 -32.61
N LYS A 95 -9.79 -6.02 -33.46
CA LYS A 95 -9.41 -5.82 -34.88
C LYS A 95 -8.26 -4.85 -35.11
N ASN A 96 -7.05 -5.37 -35.09
CA ASN A 96 -5.82 -4.79 -35.69
C ASN A 96 -5.07 -3.67 -34.96
N THR A 97 -5.28 -3.42 -33.68
CA THR A 97 -4.38 -2.52 -32.92
C THR A 97 -4.03 -3.14 -31.58
N SER A 98 -2.84 -3.75 -31.52
CA SER A 98 -2.21 -4.06 -30.24
C SER A 98 -1.61 -2.77 -29.69
N VAL A 99 -1.97 -2.41 -28.46
CA VAL A 99 -1.35 -1.29 -27.74
C VAL A 99 -0.47 -1.88 -26.65
N ALA A 100 0.83 -1.72 -26.80
CA ALA A 100 1.77 -2.15 -25.78
C ALA A 100 1.82 -1.12 -24.65
N THR A 101 1.84 -1.61 -23.40
CA THR A 101 2.00 -0.81 -22.20
C THR A 101 3.04 -1.46 -21.30
N ALA A 102 3.98 -0.67 -20.81
CA ALA A 102 4.98 -1.10 -19.84
C ALA A 102 4.91 -0.24 -18.59
N LYS A 103 4.89 -0.87 -17.42
CA LYS A 103 4.89 -0.20 -16.12
C LYS A 103 6.20 -0.49 -15.40
N TYR A 104 6.81 0.57 -14.91
CA TYR A 104 8.06 0.52 -14.17
C TYR A 104 7.89 1.15 -12.80
N GLN A 105 8.67 0.67 -11.85
CA GLN A 105 8.83 1.27 -10.54
C GLN A 105 10.27 1.70 -10.37
N LEU A 106 10.49 2.97 -10.06
CA LEU A 106 11.80 3.57 -9.86
C LEU A 106 11.93 4.01 -8.40
N GLN A 107 13.01 3.58 -7.73
CA GLN A 107 13.35 4.00 -6.38
C GLN A 107 14.44 5.06 -6.42
N LEU A 108 14.22 6.20 -5.76
CA LEU A 108 15.15 7.32 -5.65
C LEU A 108 15.38 7.69 -4.19
N GLY A 109 16.53 8.30 -3.89
CA GLY A 109 16.96 8.63 -2.53
C GLY A 109 16.58 10.03 -2.07
N SER A 110 16.17 10.93 -2.97
CA SER A 110 15.87 12.32 -2.61
C SER A 110 14.83 12.97 -3.50
N SER A 111 14.16 13.99 -2.96
CA SER A 111 13.22 14.81 -3.73
C SER A 111 13.89 15.57 -4.89
N ALA A 112 15.16 15.93 -4.74
CA ALA A 112 15.94 16.56 -5.80
C ALA A 112 16.19 15.61 -6.98
N GLU A 113 16.46 14.34 -6.72
CA GLU A 113 16.53 13.30 -7.77
C GLU A 113 15.19 13.10 -8.45
N VAL A 114 14.09 13.07 -7.68
CA VAL A 114 12.73 12.97 -8.23
C VAL A 114 12.47 14.09 -9.22
N ALA A 115 12.79 15.35 -8.87
CA ALA A 115 12.57 16.48 -9.76
C ALA A 115 13.37 16.39 -11.05
N LYS A 116 14.65 15.99 -10.98
CA LYS A 116 15.51 15.81 -12.17
C LYS A 116 15.00 14.70 -13.09
N VAL A 117 14.61 13.57 -12.50
CA VAL A 117 14.05 12.44 -13.25
C VAL A 117 12.75 12.84 -13.92
N TRP A 118 11.87 13.54 -13.21
CA TRP A 118 10.60 14.01 -13.74
C TRP A 118 10.79 14.90 -14.97
N GLN A 119 11.68 15.90 -14.87
CA GLN A 119 12.02 16.79 -16.00
C GLN A 119 12.60 16.02 -17.20
N ALA A 120 13.48 15.05 -16.95
CA ALA A 120 14.07 14.25 -18.01
C ALA A 120 13.03 13.37 -18.73
N LEU A 121 12.10 12.79 -18.01
CA LEU A 121 11.01 11.98 -18.57
C LEU A 121 10.01 12.83 -19.35
N ASP A 122 9.67 14.00 -18.84
CA ASP A 122 8.80 14.97 -19.54
C ASP A 122 9.43 15.41 -20.86
N GLY A 123 10.73 15.67 -20.89
CA GLY A 123 11.48 15.98 -22.11
C GLY A 123 11.49 14.87 -23.16
N LEU A 124 11.24 13.62 -22.75
CA LEU A 124 11.08 12.46 -23.64
C LEU A 124 9.60 12.23 -24.06
N GLY A 125 8.67 13.05 -23.56
CA GLY A 125 7.24 12.86 -23.78
C GLY A 125 6.63 11.75 -22.95
N ILE A 126 7.34 11.27 -21.91
CA ILE A 126 6.84 10.29 -20.95
C ILE A 126 6.19 11.06 -19.78
N SER A 127 4.92 11.40 -19.93
CA SER A 127 4.18 12.22 -18.98
C SER A 127 3.42 11.41 -17.91
N ASN A 128 3.25 10.12 -18.12
CA ASN A 128 2.51 9.26 -17.19
C ASN A 128 3.42 8.75 -16.06
N VAL A 129 3.80 9.68 -15.20
CA VAL A 129 4.67 9.47 -14.04
C VAL A 129 3.92 9.88 -12.78
N SER A 130 3.97 9.06 -11.74
CA SER A 130 3.33 9.35 -10.45
C SER A 130 4.18 8.87 -9.28
N ILE A 131 4.04 9.53 -8.13
CA ILE A 131 4.65 9.06 -6.88
C ILE A 131 3.75 7.97 -6.31
N LEU A 132 4.27 6.77 -6.21
CA LEU A 132 3.57 5.60 -5.69
C LEU A 132 3.62 5.54 -4.17
N LYS A 133 4.79 5.85 -3.62
CA LYS A 133 5.05 5.79 -2.18
C LYS A 133 6.23 6.70 -1.83
N VAL A 134 6.15 7.28 -0.64
CA VAL A 134 7.26 7.96 0.03
C VAL A 134 7.50 7.26 1.35
N SER A 135 8.74 6.99 1.70
CA SER A 135 9.11 6.23 2.89
C SER A 135 10.44 6.72 3.47
N HIS A 136 10.85 6.10 4.54
CA HIS A 136 12.18 6.28 5.11
C HIS A 136 12.79 4.89 5.35
N SER A 137 14.08 4.73 5.09
CA SER A 137 14.80 3.45 5.24
C SER A 137 14.69 2.85 6.65
N LYS A 138 14.56 3.72 7.69
CA LYS A 138 14.38 3.35 9.09
C LYS A 138 12.95 3.51 9.59
N ILE A 139 11.96 3.43 8.72
CA ILE A 139 10.56 3.70 9.09
C ILE A 139 10.05 2.78 10.19
N ASP A 140 10.50 1.52 10.22
CA ASP A 140 10.06 0.57 11.23
C ASP A 140 10.68 0.83 12.60
N GLU A 141 11.92 1.32 12.65
CA GLU A 141 12.55 1.79 13.89
C GLU A 141 11.78 2.99 14.47
N TYR A 142 11.41 3.95 13.63
CA TYR A 142 10.63 5.11 14.05
C TYR A 142 9.23 4.75 14.51
N LYS A 143 8.56 3.82 13.84
CA LYS A 143 7.25 3.32 14.28
C LYS A 143 7.33 2.69 15.68
N GLU A 144 8.39 1.92 15.95
CA GLU A 144 8.57 1.31 17.27
C GLU A 144 8.84 2.36 18.36
N GLN A 145 9.67 3.36 18.06
CA GLN A 145 9.90 4.48 18.99
C GLN A 145 8.60 5.20 19.33
N VAL A 146 7.79 5.55 18.32
CA VAL A 146 6.49 6.23 18.52
C VAL A 146 5.52 5.36 19.30
N ARG A 147 5.53 4.03 19.08
CA ARG A 147 4.68 3.10 19.83
C ARG A 147 5.04 3.09 21.31
N VAL A 148 6.34 3.01 21.64
CA VAL A 148 6.82 3.05 23.01
C VAL A 148 6.47 4.38 23.68
N GLU A 149 6.66 5.50 22.97
CA GLU A 149 6.36 6.84 23.49
C GLU A 149 4.86 7.04 23.75
N ALA A 150 4.01 6.47 22.92
CA ALA A 150 2.55 6.52 23.10
C ALA A 150 2.04 5.69 24.29
N MET A 151 2.86 4.77 24.83
CA MET A 151 2.53 3.93 25.98
C MET A 151 3.04 4.48 27.32
N GLN A 152 3.84 5.54 27.31
CA GLN A 152 4.34 6.22 28.51
C GLN A 152 3.39 7.33 28.98
#